data_a144fc081624488b21119fa05b55a99a
#
_entry.id   a144fc081624488b21119fa05b55a99a
#
_cell.length_a   1.000
_cell.length_b   1.000
_cell.length_c   1.000
_cell.angle_alpha   90.00
_cell.angle_beta   90.00
_cell.angle_gamma   90.00
#
_symmetry.space_group_name_H-M   'P 1'
#
loop_
_entity.id
_entity.type
_entity.pdbx_description
1 polymer ?
#
loop_
_entity_poly.entity_id
_entity_poly.type
_entity_poly.pdbx_seq_one_letter_code
_entity_poly.pdbx_strand_id
1 'polypeptide(L)'
;MKFRFALLAMLVALPAQARDFSSTVNESQEVARLRPEFKTPEEPNQLFYVQRSPNSNTVVYAAKLDARGNFDSKTPVEAFWRKFNIDGSRQPLNFIERMMAYGVKLNPRKAGQPVSFDVVALPQRHLILSMDAQHHPQAVMAIGGRSVKLVYVYLQVVEGGLMPKVPALDIFGIDTATGKAVHEHLIQN
;
A
#
# COMPACT_ATOMS: atom_id res chain seq x y z
N MET A 1 15.03 52.06 -7.63
CA MET A 1 14.82 51.29 -6.40
C MET A 1 13.77 50.22 -6.67
N LYS A 2 14.20 48.94 -6.83
CA LYS A 2 13.29 47.81 -7.11
C LYS A 2 13.21 46.97 -5.83
N PHE A 3 12.07 47.04 -5.13
CA PHE A 3 11.77 46.16 -3.98
C PHE A 3 11.42 44.75 -4.47
N ARG A 4 12.26 43.81 -4.14
CA ARG A 4 11.98 42.37 -4.29
C ARG A 4 11.28 41.89 -3.02
N PHE A 5 9.99 41.60 -3.12
CA PHE A 5 9.25 40.86 -2.09
C PHE A 5 9.65 39.42 -2.20
N ALA A 6 10.39 38.91 -1.21
CA ALA A 6 10.62 37.50 -1.02
C ALA A 6 9.40 36.92 -0.29
N LEU A 7 8.60 36.11 -1.00
CA LEU A 7 7.47 35.38 -0.44
C LEU A 7 8.04 34.15 0.30
N LEU A 8 8.16 34.26 1.61
CA LEU A 8 8.54 33.16 2.49
C LEU A 8 7.34 32.24 2.65
N ALA A 9 7.29 31.15 1.87
CA ALA A 9 6.28 30.12 2.01
C ALA A 9 6.57 29.34 3.31
N MET A 10 5.83 29.66 4.35
CA MET A 10 5.83 28.92 5.63
C MET A 10 5.14 27.57 5.39
N LEU A 11 5.93 26.50 5.22
CA LEU A 11 5.44 25.14 5.14
C LEU A 11 5.01 24.71 6.55
N VAL A 12 3.73 24.87 6.84
CA VAL A 12 3.13 24.34 8.08
C VAL A 12 3.06 22.83 7.90
N ALA A 13 3.99 22.11 8.52
CA ALA A 13 3.90 20.67 8.67
C ALA A 13 2.73 20.36 9.60
N LEU A 14 1.57 20.02 9.03
CA LEU A 14 0.46 19.48 9.79
C LEU A 14 0.92 18.13 10.38
N PRO A 15 0.74 17.90 11.69
CA PRO A 15 1.02 16.61 12.28
C PRO A 15 0.15 15.57 11.58
N ALA A 16 0.76 14.45 11.17
CA ALA A 16 0.03 13.28 10.71
C ALA A 16 -0.88 12.85 11.86
N GLN A 17 -2.15 13.23 11.83
CA GLN A 17 -3.12 12.77 12.80
C GLN A 17 -3.19 11.25 12.71
N ALA A 18 -2.89 10.58 13.80
CA ALA A 18 -3.15 9.15 13.94
C ALA A 18 -4.65 8.95 13.65
N ARG A 19 -4.95 8.28 12.53
CA ARG A 19 -6.33 7.96 12.19
C ARG A 19 -6.73 6.76 13.01
N ASP A 20 -7.70 6.93 13.89
CA ASP A 20 -8.27 5.80 14.62
C ASP A 20 -9.22 5.04 13.71
N PHE A 21 -9.00 3.73 13.60
CA PHE A 21 -9.85 2.82 12.84
C PHE A 21 -10.39 1.75 13.77
N SER A 22 -11.68 1.44 13.64
CA SER A 22 -12.26 0.22 14.17
C SER A 22 -12.07 -0.92 13.17
N SER A 23 -11.72 -2.11 13.64
CA SER A 23 -11.40 -3.26 12.81
C SER A 23 -12.39 -4.39 13.02
N THR A 24 -12.85 -4.98 11.91
CA THR A 24 -13.59 -6.26 11.90
C THR A 24 -12.84 -7.25 11.02
N VAL A 25 -12.46 -8.40 11.58
CA VAL A 25 -11.73 -9.47 10.88
C VAL A 25 -12.66 -10.65 10.61
N ASN A 26 -12.75 -11.05 9.35
CA ASN A 26 -13.53 -12.21 8.90
C ASN A 26 -12.62 -13.21 8.19
N GLU A 27 -12.85 -14.51 8.39
CA GLU A 27 -12.32 -15.55 7.52
C GLU A 27 -13.27 -15.73 6.34
N SER A 28 -12.74 -15.63 5.13
CA SER A 28 -13.44 -15.96 3.89
C SER A 28 -12.83 -17.23 3.30
N GLN A 29 -13.62 -18.05 2.62
CA GLN A 29 -13.10 -19.18 1.86
C GLN A 29 -12.39 -18.75 0.58
N GLU A 30 -12.71 -17.55 0.08
CA GLU A 30 -12.13 -16.95 -1.11
C GLU A 30 -11.75 -15.49 -0.84
N VAL A 31 -10.67 -15.03 -1.47
CA VAL A 31 -10.34 -13.60 -1.49
C VAL A 31 -11.35 -12.92 -2.41
N ALA A 32 -12.47 -12.51 -1.85
CA ALA A 32 -13.52 -11.83 -2.59
C ALA A 32 -13.02 -10.44 -3.04
N ARG A 33 -13.22 -10.13 -4.32
CA ARG A 33 -12.98 -8.78 -4.83
C ARG A 33 -14.21 -7.93 -4.53
N LEU A 34 -14.04 -6.83 -3.82
CA LEU A 34 -15.13 -5.89 -3.56
C LEU A 34 -15.62 -5.20 -4.84
N ARG A 35 -14.72 -5.05 -5.81
CA ARG A 35 -14.99 -4.40 -7.10
C ARG A 35 -14.53 -5.33 -8.23
N PRO A 36 -15.31 -6.38 -8.53
CA PRO A 36 -14.95 -7.38 -9.55
C PRO A 36 -14.83 -6.79 -10.96
N GLU A 37 -15.45 -5.64 -11.22
CA GLU A 37 -15.33 -4.89 -12.48
C GLU A 37 -13.94 -4.23 -12.67
N PHE A 38 -13.15 -4.09 -11.60
CA PHE A 38 -11.83 -3.52 -11.69
C PHE A 38 -10.81 -4.58 -12.09
N LYS A 39 -9.95 -4.24 -13.05
CA LYS A 39 -8.87 -5.12 -13.50
C LYS A 39 -7.90 -5.39 -12.35
N THR A 40 -7.50 -6.65 -12.23
CA THR A 40 -6.38 -7.05 -11.36
C THR A 40 -5.08 -6.77 -12.10
N PRO A 41 -4.13 -6.06 -11.49
CA PRO A 41 -2.80 -5.93 -12.07
C PRO A 41 -2.05 -7.27 -11.98
N GLU A 42 -1.25 -7.55 -13.00
CA GLU A 42 -0.33 -8.70 -13.04
C GLU A 42 1.05 -8.16 -13.41
N GLU A 43 1.94 -8.10 -12.42
CA GLU A 43 3.27 -7.54 -12.57
C GLU A 43 4.33 -8.55 -12.10
N PRO A 44 5.50 -8.56 -12.73
CA PRO A 44 6.64 -9.30 -12.21
C PRO A 44 6.95 -8.87 -10.77
N ASN A 45 7.18 -9.85 -9.89
CA ASN A 45 7.49 -9.63 -8.46
C ASN A 45 6.44 -8.79 -7.71
N GLN A 46 5.19 -8.83 -8.14
CA GLN A 46 4.10 -8.13 -7.46
C GLN A 46 3.96 -8.63 -6.02
N LEU A 47 3.95 -7.69 -5.07
CA LEU A 47 3.70 -7.96 -3.66
C LEU A 47 2.23 -7.89 -3.34
N PHE A 48 1.60 -6.78 -3.69
CA PHE A 48 0.18 -6.48 -3.52
C PHE A 48 -0.19 -5.24 -4.34
N TYR A 49 -1.47 -4.87 -4.31
CA TYR A 49 -1.92 -3.64 -4.95
C TYR A 49 -2.99 -2.93 -4.11
N VAL A 50 -3.16 -1.64 -4.36
CA VAL A 50 -4.18 -0.79 -3.74
C VAL A 50 -5.12 -0.28 -4.82
N GLN A 51 -6.39 -0.62 -4.70
CA GLN A 51 -7.49 -0.07 -5.49
C GLN A 51 -8.25 0.98 -4.68
N ARG A 52 -8.90 1.91 -5.35
CA ARG A 52 -9.72 2.94 -4.70
C ARG A 52 -10.97 3.25 -5.52
N SER A 53 -12.06 3.65 -4.85
CA SER A 53 -13.17 4.33 -5.51
C SER A 53 -12.74 5.76 -5.94
N PRO A 54 -13.40 6.39 -6.94
CA PRO A 54 -14.47 5.81 -7.78
C PRO A 54 -13.98 5.16 -9.07
N ASN A 55 -12.67 5.05 -9.31
CA ASN A 55 -12.14 4.58 -10.60
C ASN A 55 -11.23 3.36 -10.46
N SER A 56 -10.99 2.68 -11.59
CA SER A 56 -10.21 1.44 -11.66
C SER A 56 -8.68 1.62 -11.58
N ASN A 57 -8.17 2.84 -11.44
CA ASN A 57 -6.73 3.05 -11.32
C ASN A 57 -6.20 2.38 -10.06
N THR A 58 -5.11 1.65 -10.22
CA THR A 58 -4.56 0.78 -9.20
C THR A 58 -3.09 1.13 -8.94
N VAL A 59 -2.71 1.26 -7.68
CA VAL A 59 -1.31 1.37 -7.28
C VAL A 59 -0.76 -0.02 -7.02
N VAL A 60 0.27 -0.40 -7.73
CA VAL A 60 0.95 -1.68 -7.58
C VAL A 60 2.21 -1.49 -6.76
N TYR A 61 2.45 -2.40 -5.84
CA TYR A 61 3.69 -2.53 -5.08
C TYR A 61 4.40 -3.80 -5.55
N ALA A 62 5.63 -3.66 -6.01
CA ALA A 62 6.43 -4.76 -6.51
C ALA A 62 7.80 -4.78 -5.84
N ALA A 63 8.34 -5.98 -5.63
CA ALA A 63 9.68 -6.14 -5.11
C ALA A 63 10.71 -5.84 -6.21
N LYS A 64 11.77 -5.13 -5.85
CA LYS A 64 12.95 -4.96 -6.68
C LYS A 64 13.99 -5.98 -6.26
N LEU A 65 14.39 -6.81 -7.21
CA LEU A 65 15.40 -7.84 -7.00
C LEU A 65 16.69 -7.46 -7.76
N ASP A 66 17.83 -7.82 -7.19
CA ASP A 66 19.12 -7.76 -7.86
C ASP A 66 19.26 -8.92 -8.86
N ALA A 67 20.38 -8.96 -9.59
CA ALA A 67 20.67 -10.01 -10.57
C ALA A 67 20.82 -11.41 -9.96
N ARG A 68 20.93 -11.53 -8.62
CA ARG A 68 21.01 -12.79 -7.88
C ARG A 68 19.67 -13.20 -7.29
N GLY A 69 18.59 -12.42 -7.52
CA GLY A 69 17.29 -12.67 -6.95
C GLY A 69 17.10 -12.20 -5.51
N ASN A 70 18.06 -11.45 -4.94
CA ASN A 70 17.89 -10.86 -3.61
C ASN A 70 17.19 -9.52 -3.70
N PHE A 71 16.54 -9.11 -2.62
CA PHE A 71 15.94 -7.77 -2.54
C PHE A 71 16.99 -6.67 -2.68
N ASP A 72 16.70 -5.66 -3.50
CA ASP A 72 17.56 -4.48 -3.63
C ASP A 72 17.82 -3.86 -2.26
N SER A 73 19.07 -3.57 -1.96
CA SER A 73 19.49 -3.14 -0.63
C SER A 73 19.03 -1.73 -0.26
N LYS A 74 18.78 -0.87 -1.24
CA LYS A 74 18.40 0.54 -1.05
C LYS A 74 16.92 0.79 -1.25
N THR A 75 16.34 0.16 -2.29
CA THR A 75 14.96 0.38 -2.69
C THR A 75 14.27 -0.95 -2.98
N PRO A 76 14.09 -1.82 -1.98
CA PRO A 76 13.57 -3.19 -2.18
C PRO A 76 12.13 -3.25 -2.65
N VAL A 77 11.37 -2.15 -2.51
CA VAL A 77 9.97 -2.05 -2.94
C VAL A 77 9.80 -0.80 -3.80
N GLU A 78 9.14 -0.95 -4.92
CA GLU A 78 8.67 0.15 -5.75
C GLU A 78 7.16 0.23 -5.77
N ALA A 79 6.62 1.45 -5.97
CA ALA A 79 5.19 1.69 -6.08
C ALA A 79 4.93 2.54 -7.33
N PHE A 80 3.92 2.15 -8.12
CA PHE A 80 3.57 2.82 -9.36
C PHE A 80 2.10 2.61 -9.71
N TRP A 81 1.54 3.48 -10.58
CA TRP A 81 0.20 3.36 -11.10
C TRP A 81 0.08 2.37 -12.25
N ARG A 82 -1.02 1.63 -12.27
CA ARG A 82 -1.65 1.08 -13.48
C ARG A 82 -2.90 1.91 -13.78
N LYS A 83 -2.88 2.62 -14.90
CA LYS A 83 -3.95 3.57 -15.30
C LYS A 83 -5.07 2.85 -16.07
N PHE A 84 -5.74 1.91 -15.42
CA PHE A 84 -6.76 1.07 -16.04
C PHE A 84 -8.00 1.84 -16.51
N ASN A 85 -8.21 3.06 -16.04
CA ASN A 85 -9.27 3.94 -16.55
C ASN A 85 -8.94 4.57 -17.91
N ILE A 86 -7.71 4.39 -18.41
CA ILE A 86 -7.26 4.89 -19.73
C ILE A 86 -6.83 3.69 -20.58
N ASP A 87 -5.60 3.24 -20.40
CA ASP A 87 -4.96 2.22 -21.26
C ASP A 87 -4.23 1.13 -20.47
N GLY A 88 -4.25 1.20 -19.14
CA GLY A 88 -3.51 0.30 -18.27
C GLY A 88 -2.00 0.58 -18.20
N SER A 89 -1.54 1.70 -18.74
CA SER A 89 -0.11 2.07 -18.73
C SER A 89 0.44 2.19 -17.32
N ARG A 90 1.71 1.85 -17.18
CA ARG A 90 2.48 2.07 -15.96
C ARG A 90 2.94 3.52 -15.89
N GLN A 91 2.66 4.17 -14.76
CA GLN A 91 3.10 5.55 -14.51
C GLN A 91 3.69 5.68 -13.11
N PRO A 92 4.75 6.47 -12.92
CA PRO A 92 5.32 6.70 -11.60
C PRO A 92 4.33 7.49 -10.72
N LEU A 93 4.38 7.25 -9.42
CA LEU A 93 3.74 8.12 -8.45
C LEU A 93 4.40 9.50 -8.48
N ASN A 94 3.63 10.58 -8.43
CA ASN A 94 4.17 11.91 -8.25
C ASN A 94 4.63 12.12 -6.78
N PHE A 95 5.25 13.27 -6.51
CA PHE A 95 5.78 13.57 -5.17
C PHE A 95 4.68 13.61 -4.09
N ILE A 96 3.55 14.23 -4.38
CA ILE A 96 2.43 14.36 -3.43
C ILE A 96 1.81 13.00 -3.14
N GLU A 97 1.57 12.20 -4.18
CA GLU A 97 1.05 10.83 -4.03
C GLU A 97 1.96 9.94 -3.17
N ARG A 98 3.28 10.05 -3.36
CA ARG A 98 4.25 9.34 -2.52
C ARG A 98 4.22 9.81 -1.07
N MET A 99 4.19 11.10 -0.84
CA MET A 99 4.26 11.66 0.51
C MET A 99 2.96 11.48 1.29
N MET A 100 1.80 11.60 0.63
CA MET A 100 0.51 11.74 1.30
C MET A 100 -0.35 10.45 1.26
N ALA A 101 -0.08 9.52 0.34
CA ALA A 101 -0.98 8.39 0.12
C ALA A 101 -0.27 7.05 -0.07
N TYR A 102 0.60 6.91 -1.08
CA TYR A 102 1.05 5.60 -1.55
C TYR A 102 2.55 5.35 -1.37
N GLY A 103 3.25 6.27 -0.72
CA GLY A 103 4.70 6.11 -0.53
C GLY A 103 5.06 4.93 0.34
N VAL A 104 6.25 4.38 0.08
CA VAL A 104 6.88 3.33 0.86
C VAL A 104 7.93 3.96 1.77
N LYS A 105 7.87 3.64 3.06
CA LYS A 105 8.85 4.07 4.06
C LYS A 105 9.52 2.83 4.63
N LEU A 106 10.80 2.67 4.35
CA LEU A 106 11.59 1.57 4.93
C LEU A 106 11.82 1.85 6.42
N ASN A 107 11.64 0.82 7.23
CA ASN A 107 11.93 0.89 8.66
C ASN A 107 13.42 0.64 8.93
N PRO A 108 14.02 1.30 9.92
CA PRO A 108 15.40 1.03 10.33
C PRO A 108 15.57 -0.44 10.71
N ARG A 109 16.66 -1.07 10.24
CA ARG A 109 16.95 -2.47 10.55
C ARG A 109 18.43 -2.68 10.87
N LYS A 110 18.72 -3.68 11.69
CA LYS A 110 20.07 -4.18 11.90
C LYS A 110 20.44 -5.20 10.80
N ALA A 111 21.72 -5.43 10.59
CA ALA A 111 22.17 -6.47 9.68
C ALA A 111 21.56 -7.83 10.04
N GLY A 112 21.10 -8.59 9.05
CA GLY A 112 20.47 -9.90 9.24
C GLY A 112 18.98 -9.86 9.61
N GLN A 113 18.42 -8.70 9.90
CA GLN A 113 16.96 -8.60 10.15
C GLN A 113 16.18 -8.52 8.81
N PRO A 114 14.94 -9.04 8.77
CA PRO A 114 14.06 -8.90 7.62
C PRO A 114 13.86 -7.43 7.23
N VAL A 115 13.63 -7.18 5.95
CA VAL A 115 13.22 -5.86 5.48
C VAL A 115 11.79 -5.64 5.96
N SER A 116 11.55 -4.53 6.67
CA SER A 116 10.19 -4.08 6.97
C SER A 116 9.95 -2.68 6.43
N PHE A 117 8.71 -2.41 6.10
CA PHE A 117 8.30 -1.13 5.54
C PHE A 117 6.86 -0.79 5.88
N ASP A 118 6.55 0.49 5.80
CA ASP A 118 5.21 1.03 5.96
C ASP A 118 4.73 1.62 4.65
N VAL A 119 3.42 1.61 4.45
CA VAL A 119 2.76 2.28 3.33
C VAL A 119 1.80 3.32 3.89
N VAL A 120 1.86 4.53 3.36
CA VAL A 120 1.03 5.66 3.86
C VAL A 120 -0.47 5.33 3.80
N ALA A 121 -0.90 4.58 2.77
CA ALA A 121 -2.30 4.12 2.63
C ALA A 121 -2.73 3.09 3.69
N LEU A 122 -1.79 2.48 4.42
CA LEU A 122 -2.04 1.45 5.42
C LEU A 122 -1.58 1.94 6.80
N PRO A 123 -2.36 2.77 7.48
CA PRO A 123 -1.96 3.35 8.75
C PRO A 123 -1.74 2.27 9.80
N GLN A 124 -0.67 2.43 10.58
CA GLN A 124 -0.30 1.55 11.71
C GLN A 124 -0.08 0.07 11.32
N ARG A 125 0.25 -0.20 10.06
CA ARG A 125 0.54 -1.55 9.56
C ARG A 125 1.98 -1.65 9.08
N HIS A 126 2.76 -2.52 9.76
CA HIS A 126 4.11 -2.86 9.34
C HIS A 126 4.07 -4.08 8.44
N LEU A 127 4.67 -3.94 7.26
CA LEU A 127 4.81 -5.03 6.31
C LEU A 127 6.24 -5.58 6.38
N ILE A 128 6.35 -6.90 6.35
CA ILE A 128 7.63 -7.61 6.27
C ILE A 128 7.76 -8.16 4.85
N LEU A 129 8.87 -7.80 4.20
CA LEU A 129 9.23 -8.32 2.89
C LEU A 129 9.95 -9.66 3.06
N SER A 130 9.47 -10.70 2.42
CA SER A 130 10.05 -12.06 2.47
C SER A 130 9.89 -12.78 1.14
N MET A 131 10.56 -13.92 1.00
CA MET A 131 10.32 -14.88 -0.08
C MET A 131 9.43 -16.01 0.46
N ASP A 132 8.51 -16.48 -0.36
CA ASP A 132 7.76 -17.71 -0.07
C ASP A 132 8.60 -18.97 -0.34
N ALA A 133 8.04 -20.15 -0.12
CA ALA A 133 8.72 -21.43 -0.34
C ALA A 133 9.10 -21.68 -1.81
N GLN A 134 8.47 -20.99 -2.75
CA GLN A 134 8.74 -21.03 -4.19
C GLN A 134 9.67 -19.91 -4.66
N HIS A 135 10.27 -19.16 -3.72
CA HIS A 135 11.12 -17.99 -3.99
C HIS A 135 10.40 -16.83 -4.70
N HIS A 136 9.09 -16.71 -4.52
CA HIS A 136 8.36 -15.52 -4.94
C HIS A 136 8.34 -14.48 -3.82
N PRO A 137 8.53 -13.20 -4.14
CA PRO A 137 8.47 -12.15 -3.15
C PRO A 137 7.04 -11.97 -2.63
N GLN A 138 6.93 -11.70 -1.34
CA GLN A 138 5.66 -11.44 -0.67
C GLN A 138 5.81 -10.36 0.38
N ALA A 139 4.73 -9.63 0.65
CA ALA A 139 4.60 -8.71 1.77
C ALA A 139 3.66 -9.32 2.82
N VAL A 140 4.13 -9.47 4.03
CA VAL A 140 3.41 -10.12 5.13
C VAL A 140 3.13 -9.11 6.23
N MET A 141 1.94 -9.14 6.80
CA MET A 141 1.52 -8.28 7.91
C MET A 141 0.70 -9.07 8.94
N ALA A 142 0.52 -8.51 10.12
CA ALA A 142 -0.36 -9.08 11.14
C ALA A 142 -1.81 -8.61 10.93
N ILE A 143 -2.75 -9.55 10.88
CA ILE A 143 -4.20 -9.30 10.90
C ILE A 143 -4.83 -10.24 11.92
N GLY A 144 -5.50 -9.69 12.94
CA GLY A 144 -6.15 -10.50 13.98
C GLY A 144 -5.20 -11.48 14.69
N GLY A 145 -3.94 -11.10 14.88
CA GLY A 145 -2.90 -11.94 15.49
C GLY A 145 -2.31 -13.01 14.56
N ARG A 146 -2.68 -13.04 13.29
CA ARG A 146 -2.20 -13.98 12.27
C ARG A 146 -1.15 -13.34 11.36
N SER A 147 -0.26 -14.16 10.83
CA SER A 147 0.67 -13.76 9.76
C SER A 147 -0.03 -13.89 8.41
N VAL A 148 -0.27 -12.79 7.73
CA VAL A 148 -1.08 -12.74 6.51
C VAL A 148 -0.27 -12.17 5.35
N LYS A 149 -0.14 -12.93 4.26
CA LYS A 149 0.35 -12.44 2.98
C LYS A 149 -0.67 -11.46 2.41
N LEU A 150 -0.30 -10.20 2.28
CA LEU A 150 -1.16 -9.17 1.71
C LEU A 150 -1.37 -9.41 0.22
N VAL A 151 -2.63 -9.39 -0.23
CA VAL A 151 -2.99 -9.55 -1.65
C VAL A 151 -3.42 -8.21 -2.24
N TYR A 152 -4.40 -7.55 -1.62
CA TYR A 152 -4.78 -6.20 -2.04
C TYR A 152 -5.51 -5.43 -0.93
N VAL A 153 -5.60 -4.13 -1.14
CA VAL A 153 -6.33 -3.19 -0.29
C VAL A 153 -7.31 -2.41 -1.16
N TYR A 154 -8.53 -2.25 -0.67
CA TYR A 154 -9.51 -1.37 -1.29
C TYR A 154 -9.78 -0.16 -0.41
N LEU A 155 -9.60 1.04 -0.96
CA LEU A 155 -9.87 2.30 -0.26
C LEU A 155 -11.21 2.86 -0.72
N GLN A 156 -12.14 3.02 0.22
CA GLN A 156 -13.33 3.81 -0.03
C GLN A 156 -12.93 5.29 0.05
N VAL A 157 -12.95 5.96 -1.10
CA VAL A 157 -12.55 7.36 -1.19
C VAL A 157 -13.78 8.22 -1.44
N VAL A 158 -13.98 9.22 -0.59
CA VAL A 158 -14.98 10.27 -0.79
C VAL A 158 -14.26 11.51 -1.26
N GLU A 159 -14.55 11.91 -2.50
CA GLU A 159 -14.03 13.14 -3.08
C GLU A 159 -14.82 14.33 -2.53
N GLY A 160 -14.11 15.39 -2.17
CA GLY A 160 -14.68 16.63 -1.66
C GLY A 160 -13.73 17.37 -0.72
N GLY A 161 -13.80 18.71 -0.74
CA GLY A 161 -12.91 19.56 0.03
C GLY A 161 -11.49 19.62 -0.53
N LEU A 162 -10.55 20.09 0.32
CA LEU A 162 -9.14 20.27 -0.07
C LEU A 162 -8.39 18.93 -0.23
N MET A 163 -8.84 17.86 0.43
CA MET A 163 -8.24 16.54 0.36
C MET A 163 -9.30 15.45 0.38
N PRO A 164 -9.13 14.36 -0.40
CA PRO A 164 -10.01 13.20 -0.35
C PRO A 164 -10.01 12.57 1.05
N LYS A 165 -11.17 12.11 1.50
CA LYS A 165 -11.32 11.35 2.76
C LYS A 165 -11.36 9.86 2.45
N VAL A 166 -10.85 9.06 3.37
CA VAL A 166 -10.91 7.59 3.32
C VAL A 166 -11.69 7.10 4.54
N PRO A 167 -13.03 7.07 4.50
CA PRO A 167 -13.85 6.68 5.64
C PRO A 167 -13.70 5.20 6.00
N ALA A 168 -13.39 4.35 5.03
CA ALA A 168 -13.18 2.93 5.26
C ALA A 168 -12.15 2.36 4.29
N LEU A 169 -11.54 1.26 4.68
CA LEU A 169 -10.68 0.46 3.83
C LEU A 169 -10.85 -1.04 4.14
N ASP A 170 -10.65 -1.85 3.13
CA ASP A 170 -10.72 -3.30 3.20
C ASP A 170 -9.37 -3.89 2.83
N ILE A 171 -8.86 -4.79 3.67
CA ILE A 171 -7.58 -5.48 3.48
C ILE A 171 -7.88 -6.94 3.20
N PHE A 172 -7.35 -7.46 2.10
CA PHE A 172 -7.47 -8.87 1.72
C PHE A 172 -6.11 -9.54 1.67
N GLY A 173 -6.02 -10.69 2.28
CA GLY A 173 -4.80 -11.46 2.31
C GLY A 173 -5.03 -12.96 2.45
N ILE A 174 -3.94 -13.68 2.58
CA ILE A 174 -3.91 -15.14 2.76
C ILE A 174 -3.12 -15.44 4.04
N ASP A 175 -3.74 -16.14 4.98
CA ASP A 175 -3.07 -16.63 6.17
C ASP A 175 -1.92 -17.55 5.75
N THR A 176 -0.70 -17.22 6.15
CA THR A 176 0.50 -17.95 5.72
C THR A 176 0.61 -19.36 6.33
N ALA A 177 -0.08 -19.62 7.43
CA ALA A 177 -0.06 -20.93 8.07
C ALA A 177 -1.14 -21.87 7.52
N THR A 178 -2.32 -21.35 7.20
CA THR A 178 -3.48 -22.16 6.81
C THR A 178 -3.82 -22.09 5.32
N GLY A 179 -3.29 -21.09 4.59
CA GLY A 179 -3.64 -20.82 3.20
C GLY A 179 -5.07 -20.25 3.01
N LYS A 180 -5.80 -19.99 4.09
CA LYS A 180 -7.15 -19.44 4.03
C LYS A 180 -7.13 -17.95 3.73
N ALA A 181 -8.13 -17.47 2.99
CA ALA A 181 -8.33 -16.05 2.77
C ALA A 181 -8.76 -15.34 4.06
N VAL A 182 -8.21 -14.16 4.29
CA VAL A 182 -8.49 -13.28 5.42
C VAL A 182 -8.92 -11.92 4.88
N HIS A 183 -9.99 -11.38 5.44
CA HIS A 183 -10.49 -10.05 5.15
C HIS A 183 -10.58 -9.24 6.43
N GLU A 184 -10.02 -8.03 6.42
CA GLU A 184 -10.17 -7.06 7.49
C GLU A 184 -10.82 -5.79 6.95
N HIS A 185 -11.93 -5.38 7.58
CA HIS A 185 -12.62 -4.13 7.30
C HIS A 185 -12.29 -3.12 8.38
N LEU A 186 -11.80 -1.94 7.98
CA LEU A 186 -11.42 -0.85 8.86
C LEU A 186 -12.28 0.37 8.56
N ILE A 187 -12.94 0.90 9.58
CA ILE A 187 -13.74 2.13 9.49
C ILE A 187 -13.02 3.23 10.26
N GLN A 188 -12.85 4.38 9.64
CA GLN A 188 -12.30 5.56 10.30
C GLN A 188 -13.36 6.14 11.24
N ASN A 189 -13.01 6.27 12.53
CA ASN A 189 -13.83 6.89 13.56
C ASN A 189 -13.81 8.42 13.47
#